data_47e7f826aed1e139dbb8762a1dde7dfe
#
_entry.id   47e7f826aed1e139dbb8762a1dde7dfe
#
_cell.length_a   1.000
_cell.length_b   1.000
_cell.length_c   1.000
_cell.angle_alpha   90.00
_cell.angle_beta   90.00
_cell.angle_gamma   90.00
#
_symmetry.space_group_name_H-M   'P 1'
#
loop_
_entity.id
_entity.type
_entity.pdbx_description
1 polymer ?
#
loop_
_entity_poly.entity_id
_entity_poly.type
_entity_poly.pdbx_seq_one_letter_code
_entity_poly.pdbx_strand_id
1 'polypeptide(L)'
;TKTLCAFFSFANKPLFYQAMAYSTDNGVTWTYWNEGRAVVPNQGFDNTERDPKVFWHDASQRWVMVLWVQRDPGRVRFLTSKNLTDWEFASDLMRDWAFECMDLVFLPVDGQRENMKCLIYDASFDYEIGTFDGRQFHSETEPLKMSRGNFYAAQTFNNAPNGRVVQI
;
A
#
# COMPACT_ATOMS: atom_id res chain seq x y z
N THR A 1 0.24 2.55 -25.61
CA THR A 1 0.61 1.59 -24.56
C THR A 1 0.67 2.32 -23.22
N LYS A 2 0.02 1.79 -22.20
CA LYS A 2 0.12 2.36 -20.84
C LYS A 2 1.41 1.83 -20.22
N THR A 3 2.17 2.70 -19.54
CA THR A 3 3.32 2.29 -18.75
C THR A 3 2.82 1.59 -17.47
N LEU A 4 3.34 0.41 -17.19
CA LEU A 4 3.14 -0.28 -15.92
C LEU A 4 4.27 0.11 -14.98
N CYS A 5 3.97 0.32 -13.71
CA CYS A 5 4.94 0.58 -12.66
C CYS A 5 4.81 -0.47 -11.56
N ALA A 6 5.92 -1.04 -11.14
CA ALA A 6 6.02 -1.97 -10.02
C ALA A 6 6.85 -1.32 -8.92
N PHE A 7 6.30 -1.26 -7.72
CA PHE A 7 7.00 -0.82 -6.51
C PHE A 7 7.36 -2.05 -5.68
N PHE A 8 8.55 -2.05 -5.12
CA PHE A 8 9.03 -3.18 -4.34
C PHE A 8 10.09 -2.74 -3.34
N SER A 9 10.26 -3.55 -2.30
CA SER A 9 11.32 -3.35 -1.32
C SER A 9 12.64 -3.91 -1.87
N PHE A 10 13.64 -3.07 -1.93
CA PHE A 10 14.99 -3.49 -2.26
C PHE A 10 15.72 -3.87 -0.97
N ALA A 11 15.92 -5.18 -0.78
CA ALA A 11 16.51 -5.76 0.42
C ALA A 11 18.04 -5.61 0.42
N ASN A 12 18.52 -4.39 0.45
CA ASN A 12 19.95 -4.07 0.49
C ASN A 12 20.39 -3.78 1.93
N LYS A 13 21.12 -4.71 2.53
CA LYS A 13 21.64 -4.52 3.90
C LYS A 13 22.62 -3.35 3.95
N PRO A 14 22.63 -2.56 5.06
CA PRO A 14 21.86 -2.77 6.29
C PRO A 14 20.44 -2.26 6.27
N LEU A 15 20.03 -1.43 5.30
CA LEU A 15 18.73 -0.76 5.27
C LEU A 15 17.96 -1.12 3.99
N PHE A 16 16.71 -1.54 4.15
CA PHE A 16 15.78 -1.66 3.02
C PHE A 16 15.30 -0.27 2.58
N TYR A 17 14.99 -0.15 1.30
CA TYR A 17 14.36 1.03 0.72
C TYR A 17 13.34 0.60 -0.34
N GLN A 18 12.47 1.51 -0.76
CA GLN A 18 11.52 1.21 -1.80
C GLN A 18 12.05 1.70 -3.15
N ALA A 19 12.03 0.80 -4.14
CA ALA A 19 12.44 1.06 -5.49
C ALA A 19 11.26 0.91 -6.45
N MET A 20 11.45 1.33 -7.70
CA MET A 20 10.46 1.23 -8.76
C MET A 20 11.10 0.64 -10.02
N ALA A 21 10.35 -0.23 -10.69
CA ALA A 21 10.61 -0.62 -12.06
C ALA A 21 9.39 -0.27 -12.93
N TYR A 22 9.62 -0.11 -14.23
CA TYR A 22 8.56 0.16 -15.18
C TYR A 22 8.66 -0.71 -16.42
N SER A 23 7.52 -0.93 -17.08
CA SER A 23 7.40 -1.64 -18.34
C SER A 23 6.59 -0.83 -19.33
N THR A 24 7.02 -0.81 -20.60
CA THR A 24 6.32 -0.18 -21.72
C THR A 24 5.79 -1.17 -22.74
N ASP A 25 5.96 -2.47 -22.48
CA ASP A 25 5.59 -3.59 -23.36
C ASP A 25 4.60 -4.57 -22.72
N ASN A 26 3.70 -4.04 -21.89
CA ASN A 26 2.66 -4.78 -21.16
C ASN A 26 3.22 -5.80 -20.12
N GLY A 27 4.38 -5.50 -19.53
CA GLY A 27 4.96 -6.32 -18.46
C GLY A 27 5.87 -7.44 -18.95
N VAL A 28 6.21 -7.48 -20.25
CA VAL A 28 7.12 -8.50 -20.81
C VAL A 28 8.55 -8.23 -20.35
N THR A 29 8.99 -6.97 -20.42
CA THR A 29 10.29 -6.55 -19.90
C THR A 29 10.14 -5.42 -18.88
N TRP A 30 11.08 -5.35 -17.94
CA TRP A 30 11.09 -4.35 -16.87
C TRP A 30 12.44 -3.65 -16.80
N THR A 31 12.39 -2.34 -16.61
CA THR A 31 13.56 -1.49 -16.42
C THR A 31 13.50 -0.85 -15.05
N TYR A 32 14.59 -0.90 -14.29
CA TYR A 32 14.67 -0.16 -13.04
C TYR A 32 14.63 1.34 -13.28
N TRP A 33 13.79 2.03 -12.52
CA TRP A 33 13.83 3.48 -12.46
C TRP A 33 15.12 3.91 -11.77
N ASN A 34 15.82 4.91 -12.35
CA ASN A 34 17.04 5.49 -11.79
C ASN A 34 18.05 4.43 -11.30
N GLU A 35 18.30 3.41 -12.14
CA GLU A 35 19.27 2.33 -11.86
C GLU A 35 18.95 1.53 -10.57
N GLY A 36 17.70 1.49 -10.15
CA GLY A 36 17.28 0.78 -8.93
C GLY A 36 17.53 1.56 -7.63
N ARG A 37 17.86 2.84 -7.71
CA ARG A 37 17.97 3.70 -6.52
C ARG A 37 16.61 3.92 -5.87
N ALA A 38 16.66 4.28 -4.59
CA ALA A 38 15.46 4.50 -3.82
C ALA A 38 14.56 5.59 -4.43
N VAL A 39 13.27 5.29 -4.62
CA VAL A 39 12.22 6.30 -4.80
C VAL A 39 11.66 6.73 -3.43
N VAL A 40 11.68 5.81 -2.45
CA VAL A 40 11.43 6.11 -1.03
C VAL A 40 12.59 5.51 -0.23
N PRO A 41 13.45 6.33 0.36
CA PRO A 41 14.52 5.84 1.22
C PRO A 41 13.94 5.23 2.50
N ASN A 42 14.77 4.47 3.23
CA ASN A 42 14.40 4.03 4.57
C ASN A 42 14.00 5.23 5.44
N GLN A 43 12.92 5.08 6.18
CA GLN A 43 12.31 6.16 6.96
C GLN A 43 12.88 6.31 8.37
N GLY A 44 13.79 5.39 8.75
CA GLY A 44 14.53 5.44 10.00
C GLY A 44 13.83 4.82 11.21
N PHE A 45 12.82 3.97 11.00
CA PHE A 45 12.10 3.29 12.09
C PHE A 45 12.57 1.84 12.24
N ASP A 46 12.72 1.13 11.13
CA ASP A 46 13.19 -0.25 11.09
C ASP A 46 14.14 -0.45 9.91
N ASN A 47 15.15 -1.30 10.09
CA ASN A 47 16.09 -1.58 9.01
C ASN A 47 15.44 -2.31 7.82
N THR A 48 14.29 -2.93 8.03
CA THR A 48 13.60 -3.79 7.08
C THR A 48 12.22 -3.25 6.67
N GLU A 49 12.04 -1.94 6.65
CA GLU A 49 10.84 -1.27 6.13
C GLU A 49 10.49 -1.78 4.74
N ARG A 50 9.22 -2.24 4.53
CA ARG A 50 8.90 -3.02 3.33
C ARG A 50 7.45 -3.02 2.92
N ASP A 51 7.20 -3.69 1.79
CA ASP A 51 5.89 -4.04 1.24
C ASP A 51 5.03 -2.82 0.87
N PRO A 52 5.52 -2.00 -0.10
CA PRO A 52 4.81 -0.81 -0.52
C PRO A 52 3.56 -1.18 -1.32
N LYS A 53 2.39 -0.77 -0.86
CA LYS A 53 1.15 -0.75 -1.66
C LYS A 53 0.95 0.63 -2.25
N VAL A 54 0.90 0.73 -3.58
CA VAL A 54 0.71 2.01 -4.29
C VAL A 54 -0.59 2.00 -5.08
N PHE A 55 -1.40 3.05 -4.94
CA PHE A 55 -2.63 3.22 -5.70
C PHE A 55 -2.91 4.70 -5.98
N TRP A 56 -3.76 4.96 -6.98
CA TRP A 56 -4.24 6.29 -7.29
C TRP A 56 -5.48 6.61 -6.44
N HIS A 57 -5.49 7.77 -5.79
CA HIS A 57 -6.62 8.27 -5.03
C HIS A 57 -7.30 9.43 -5.78
N ASP A 58 -8.45 9.15 -6.36
CA ASP A 58 -9.14 10.08 -7.25
C ASP A 58 -9.52 11.40 -6.58
N ALA A 59 -10.05 11.35 -5.37
CA ALA A 59 -10.53 12.56 -4.69
C ALA A 59 -9.41 13.55 -4.39
N SER A 60 -8.21 13.08 -4.03
CA SER A 60 -7.05 13.93 -3.77
C SER A 60 -6.18 14.19 -5.00
N GLN A 61 -6.44 13.49 -6.13
CA GLN A 61 -5.64 13.54 -7.36
C GLN A 61 -4.16 13.29 -7.06
N ARG A 62 -3.88 12.23 -6.29
CA ARG A 62 -2.52 11.83 -5.90
C ARG A 62 -2.35 10.31 -5.90
N TRP A 63 -1.13 9.88 -6.12
CA TRP A 63 -0.69 8.55 -5.76
C TRP A 63 -0.50 8.47 -4.27
N VAL A 64 -0.88 7.36 -3.69
CA VAL A 64 -0.71 7.04 -2.27
C VAL A 64 0.13 5.78 -2.17
N MET A 65 1.10 5.79 -1.26
CA MET A 65 1.83 4.60 -0.86
C MET A 65 1.51 4.30 0.60
N VAL A 66 1.12 3.07 0.88
CA VAL A 66 1.00 2.50 2.22
C VAL A 66 2.23 1.64 2.43
N LEU A 67 3.00 1.92 3.48
CA LEU A 67 4.29 1.28 3.75
C LEU A 67 4.35 0.84 5.21
N TRP A 68 4.63 -0.43 5.45
CA TRP A 68 4.98 -0.88 6.79
C TRP A 68 6.41 -0.43 7.15
N VAL A 69 6.56 0.25 8.30
CA VAL A 69 7.85 0.86 8.67
C VAL A 69 8.36 0.45 10.05
N GLN A 70 7.52 -0.14 10.90
CA GLN A 70 7.93 -0.53 12.26
C GLN A 70 6.97 -1.56 12.85
N ARG A 71 7.51 -2.51 13.62
CA ARG A 71 6.73 -3.54 14.29
C ARG A 71 6.28 -3.16 15.71
N ASP A 72 7.15 -2.55 16.48
CA ASP A 72 6.90 -2.29 17.90
C ASP A 72 7.29 -0.84 18.27
N PRO A 73 6.29 0.04 18.49
CA PRO A 73 4.86 -0.17 18.21
C PRO A 73 4.59 -0.27 16.71
N GLY A 74 3.56 -1.05 16.30
CA GLY A 74 3.21 -1.21 14.90
C GLY A 74 2.92 0.13 14.22
N ARG A 75 3.62 0.42 13.12
CA ARG A 75 3.53 1.68 12.38
C ARG A 75 3.41 1.44 10.88
N VAL A 76 2.38 2.04 10.33
CA VAL A 76 2.13 2.11 8.88
C VAL A 76 2.25 3.56 8.44
N ARG A 77 3.10 3.84 7.46
CA ARG A 77 3.30 5.18 6.91
C ARG A 77 2.52 5.37 5.63
N PHE A 78 1.83 6.48 5.53
CA PHE A 78 1.25 6.96 4.28
C PHE A 78 2.14 8.04 3.68
N LEU A 79 2.43 7.86 2.39
CA LEU A 79 3.16 8.81 1.57
C LEU A 79 2.30 9.18 0.37
N THR A 80 2.46 10.39 -0.15
CA THR A 80 1.74 10.83 -1.35
C THR A 80 2.71 11.36 -2.41
N SER A 81 2.32 11.18 -3.68
CA SER A 81 3.11 11.65 -4.82
C SER A 81 2.21 12.16 -5.95
N LYS A 82 2.71 13.11 -6.72
CA LYS A 82 2.09 13.55 -7.98
C LYS A 82 2.61 12.80 -9.21
N ASN A 83 3.78 12.18 -9.10
CA ASN A 83 4.54 11.69 -10.26
C ASN A 83 5.17 10.29 -10.06
N LEU A 84 4.90 9.62 -8.93
CA LEU A 84 5.43 8.30 -8.56
C LEU A 84 6.92 8.26 -8.17
N THR A 85 7.64 9.37 -8.31
CA THR A 85 9.08 9.46 -8.04
C THR A 85 9.42 10.32 -6.83
N ASP A 86 8.63 11.36 -6.60
CA ASP A 86 8.81 12.29 -5.49
C ASP A 86 7.69 12.06 -4.47
N TRP A 87 8.06 11.52 -3.32
CA TRP A 87 7.12 11.12 -2.27
C TRP A 87 7.22 12.04 -1.06
N GLU A 88 6.08 12.48 -0.59
CA GLU A 88 5.91 13.37 0.57
C GLU A 88 5.23 12.61 1.70
N PHE A 89 5.69 12.83 2.93
CA PHE A 89 5.00 12.33 4.13
C PHE A 89 3.57 12.85 4.20
N ALA A 90 2.64 11.96 4.48
CA ALA A 90 1.23 12.31 4.68
C ALA A 90 0.78 12.11 6.13
N SER A 91 0.89 10.88 6.64
CA SER A 91 0.54 10.54 8.03
C SER A 91 1.15 9.19 8.44
N ASP A 92 1.09 8.89 9.73
CA ASP A 92 1.35 7.56 10.29
C ASP A 92 0.09 7.02 10.96
N LEU A 93 -0.17 5.72 10.77
CA LEU A 93 -1.17 4.95 11.50
C LEU A 93 -0.44 4.06 12.50
N MET A 94 -0.74 4.26 13.79
CA MET A 94 -0.16 3.46 14.87
C MET A 94 -1.14 2.37 15.29
N ARG A 95 -0.77 1.10 15.06
CA ARG A 95 -1.61 -0.06 15.38
C ARG A 95 -0.74 -1.24 15.79
N ASP A 96 -0.94 -1.76 16.98
CA ASP A 96 -0.17 -2.89 17.52
C ASP A 96 -0.34 -4.18 16.69
N TRP A 97 -1.48 -4.31 15.99
CA TRP A 97 -1.73 -5.44 15.09
C TRP A 97 -0.99 -5.33 13.76
N ALA A 98 -0.61 -4.12 13.32
CA ALA A 98 -0.09 -3.91 11.97
C ALA A 98 1.29 -4.53 11.77
N PHE A 99 1.37 -5.53 10.92
CA PHE A 99 2.59 -6.23 10.57
C PHE A 99 2.67 -6.56 9.09
N GLU A 100 3.66 -6.04 8.40
CA GLU A 100 4.02 -6.23 6.97
C GLU A 100 2.85 -6.40 5.96
N CYS A 101 3.17 -6.40 4.68
CA CYS A 101 2.23 -6.65 3.57
C CYS A 101 0.93 -5.86 3.68
N MET A 102 1.01 -4.61 4.14
CA MET A 102 -0.18 -3.76 4.30
C MET A 102 -0.87 -3.53 2.97
N ASP A 103 -2.19 -3.63 2.96
CA ASP A 103 -3.01 -3.20 1.83
C ASP A 103 -4.14 -2.28 2.30
N LEU A 104 -4.58 -1.41 1.42
CA LEU A 104 -5.70 -0.52 1.61
C LEU A 104 -6.58 -0.57 0.37
N VAL A 105 -7.82 -0.98 0.54
CA VAL A 105 -8.76 -1.19 -0.55
C VAL A 105 -10.10 -0.52 -0.28
N PHE A 106 -10.71 0.04 -1.34
CA PHE A 106 -12.04 0.64 -1.27
C PHE A 106 -13.08 -0.38 -1.71
N LEU A 107 -14.08 -0.61 -0.87
CA LEU A 107 -15.16 -1.57 -1.11
C LEU A 107 -16.53 -0.90 -0.95
N PRO A 108 -17.49 -1.20 -1.83
CA PRO A 108 -18.85 -0.75 -1.66
C PRO A 108 -19.56 -1.52 -0.54
N VAL A 109 -20.25 -0.80 0.35
CA VAL A 109 -21.10 -1.42 1.36
C VAL A 109 -22.41 -1.86 0.71
N ASP A 110 -22.79 -3.13 0.92
CA ASP A 110 -24.01 -3.73 0.35
C ASP A 110 -24.13 -3.56 -1.18
N GLY A 111 -22.98 -3.49 -1.87
CA GLY A 111 -22.93 -3.28 -3.31
C GLY A 111 -23.24 -1.85 -3.77
N GLN A 112 -23.44 -0.91 -2.85
CA GLN A 112 -23.77 0.49 -3.15
C GLN A 112 -22.50 1.28 -3.40
N ARG A 113 -22.24 1.64 -4.64
CA ARG A 113 -21.04 2.36 -5.07
C ARG A 113 -20.93 3.79 -4.52
N GLU A 114 -22.03 4.38 -4.14
CA GLU A 114 -22.09 5.67 -3.45
C GLU A 114 -21.70 5.60 -1.97
N ASN A 115 -21.68 4.40 -1.40
CA ASN A 115 -21.29 4.14 -0.03
C ASN A 115 -20.00 3.29 0.02
N MET A 116 -18.86 3.93 -0.27
CA MET A 116 -17.56 3.26 -0.25
C MET A 116 -16.93 3.35 1.15
N LYS A 117 -16.45 2.23 1.64
CA LYS A 117 -15.59 2.16 2.82
C LYS A 117 -14.19 1.71 2.45
N CYS A 118 -13.25 2.06 3.30
CA CYS A 118 -11.87 1.67 3.19
C CYS A 118 -11.60 0.51 4.14
N LEU A 119 -11.03 -0.56 3.62
CA LEU A 119 -10.51 -1.67 4.41
C LEU A 119 -8.99 -1.57 4.39
N ILE A 120 -8.36 -1.45 5.57
CA ILE A 120 -6.92 -1.59 5.74
C ILE A 120 -6.63 -2.89 6.49
N TYR A 121 -5.66 -3.67 6.03
CA TYR A 121 -5.31 -4.95 6.62
C TYR A 121 -3.83 -5.27 6.49
N ASP A 122 -3.36 -6.18 7.32
CA ASP A 122 -1.98 -6.67 7.35
C ASP A 122 -1.82 -8.07 6.72
N ALA A 123 -0.59 -8.60 6.79
CA ALA A 123 -0.25 -9.92 6.27
C ALA A 123 -1.09 -11.06 6.83
N SER A 124 -1.57 -10.95 8.05
CA SER A 124 -2.33 -11.99 8.78
C SER A 124 -3.83 -11.78 8.73
N PHE A 125 -4.30 -10.75 8.02
CA PHE A 125 -5.70 -10.31 7.98
C PHE A 125 -6.26 -9.87 9.33
N ASP A 126 -5.45 -9.21 10.13
CA ASP A 126 -5.94 -8.26 11.11
C ASP A 126 -6.30 -6.98 10.34
N TYR A 127 -7.47 -6.39 10.60
CA TYR A 127 -7.98 -5.31 9.76
C TYR A 127 -8.88 -4.32 10.51
N GLU A 128 -9.03 -3.14 9.93
CA GLU A 128 -10.01 -2.13 10.31
C GLU A 128 -10.79 -1.62 9.09
N ILE A 129 -12.03 -1.22 9.33
CA ILE A 129 -12.88 -0.56 8.34
C ILE A 129 -13.00 0.92 8.70
N GLY A 130 -12.97 1.79 7.70
CA GLY A 130 -13.04 3.22 7.93
C GLY A 130 -13.16 4.02 6.65
N THR A 131 -12.66 5.23 6.69
CA THR A 131 -12.53 6.13 5.54
C THR A 131 -11.08 6.56 5.34
N PHE A 132 -10.75 6.99 4.13
CA PHE A 132 -9.44 7.53 3.79
C PHE A 132 -9.59 8.79 2.95
N ASP A 133 -8.97 9.88 3.36
CA ASP A 133 -9.10 11.19 2.73
C ASP A 133 -8.02 11.51 1.68
N GLY A 134 -7.15 10.53 1.39
CA GLY A 134 -5.98 10.67 0.51
C GLY A 134 -4.69 10.99 1.27
N ARG A 135 -4.77 11.18 2.58
CA ARG A 135 -3.62 11.44 3.47
C ARG A 135 -3.64 10.60 4.74
N GLN A 136 -4.82 10.40 5.32
CA GLN A 136 -5.00 9.75 6.62
C GLN A 136 -6.14 8.75 6.58
N PHE A 137 -5.95 7.60 7.23
CA PHE A 137 -6.99 6.62 7.49
C PHE A 137 -7.71 6.96 8.81
N HIS A 138 -9.04 6.98 8.75
CA HIS A 138 -9.91 7.23 9.90
C HIS A 138 -10.71 5.97 10.18
N SER A 139 -10.36 5.27 11.25
CA SER A 139 -11.03 4.03 11.63
C SER A 139 -12.45 4.28 12.13
N GLU A 140 -13.37 3.41 11.75
CA GLU A 140 -14.76 3.36 12.23
C GLU A 140 -15.05 2.09 13.00
N THR A 141 -14.09 1.16 13.10
CA THR A 141 -14.21 -0.09 13.86
C THR A 141 -13.05 -0.27 14.81
N GLU A 142 -13.24 -1.06 15.84
CA GLU A 142 -12.13 -1.69 16.55
C GLU A 142 -11.42 -2.67 15.62
N PRO A 143 -10.18 -3.07 15.93
CA PRO A 143 -9.48 -4.10 15.14
C PRO A 143 -10.30 -5.39 15.07
N LEU A 144 -10.41 -5.91 13.88
CA LEU A 144 -11.11 -7.16 13.55
C LEU A 144 -10.10 -8.17 13.01
N LYS A 145 -10.45 -9.45 13.09
CA LYS A 145 -9.61 -10.52 12.59
C LYS A 145 -10.40 -11.47 11.71
N MET A 146 -9.85 -11.81 10.55
CA MET A 146 -10.42 -12.87 9.75
C MET A 146 -10.12 -14.22 10.40
N SER A 147 -11.15 -14.90 10.86
CA SER A 147 -11.02 -16.08 11.74
C SER A 147 -10.92 -17.43 11.03
N ARG A 148 -10.97 -17.47 9.70
CA ARG A 148 -11.02 -18.72 8.93
C ARG A 148 -10.00 -18.75 7.80
N GLY A 149 -9.23 -19.84 7.72
CA GLY A 149 -8.23 -20.09 6.69
C GLY A 149 -6.80 -19.71 7.12
N ASN A 150 -5.85 -20.11 6.30
CA ASN A 150 -4.44 -19.74 6.42
C ASN A 150 -4.14 -18.66 5.38
N PHE A 151 -4.41 -17.42 5.72
CA PHE A 151 -4.08 -16.28 4.89
C PHE A 151 -2.72 -15.73 5.28
N TYR A 152 -1.95 -15.33 4.28
CA TYR A 152 -0.74 -14.59 4.51
C TYR A 152 -0.36 -13.76 3.30
N ALA A 153 -0.01 -12.48 3.54
CA ALA A 153 0.57 -11.58 2.54
C ALA A 153 -0.30 -11.32 1.30
N ALA A 154 -1.63 -11.33 1.46
CA ALA A 154 -2.52 -11.06 0.34
C ALA A 154 -2.47 -9.60 -0.10
N GLN A 155 -2.58 -9.36 -1.41
CA GLN A 155 -2.67 -8.03 -1.99
C GLN A 155 -3.78 -7.93 -3.03
N THR A 156 -4.33 -6.73 -3.17
CA THR A 156 -5.33 -6.41 -4.20
C THR A 156 -4.69 -5.86 -5.47
N PHE A 157 -5.22 -6.26 -6.62
CA PHE A 157 -4.85 -5.68 -7.90
C PHE A 157 -5.47 -4.30 -8.07
N ASN A 158 -4.66 -3.34 -8.52
CA ASN A 158 -5.16 -2.03 -8.94
C ASN A 158 -5.82 -2.13 -10.32
N ASN A 159 -6.88 -1.35 -10.52
CA ASN A 159 -7.52 -1.18 -11.84
C ASN A 159 -8.02 -2.50 -12.48
N ALA A 160 -8.49 -3.43 -11.70
CA ALA A 160 -9.13 -4.63 -12.25
C ALA A 160 -10.35 -4.23 -13.11
N PRO A 161 -10.57 -4.92 -14.26
CA PRO A 161 -11.65 -4.56 -15.18
C PRO A 161 -13.04 -4.58 -14.52
N ASN A 162 -13.92 -3.69 -14.99
CA ASN A 162 -15.32 -3.59 -14.55
C ASN A 162 -15.51 -3.19 -13.08
N GLY A 163 -14.53 -2.50 -12.49
CA GLY A 163 -14.58 -2.05 -11.09
C GLY A 163 -14.57 -3.20 -10.08
N ARG A 164 -14.06 -4.37 -10.47
CA ARG A 164 -13.87 -5.49 -9.54
C ARG A 164 -12.68 -5.23 -8.64
N VAL A 165 -12.78 -5.71 -7.41
CA VAL A 165 -11.64 -5.88 -6.52
C VAL A 165 -11.23 -7.35 -6.61
N VAL A 166 -9.98 -7.60 -6.95
CA VAL A 166 -9.40 -8.93 -7.06
C VAL A 166 -8.20 -8.98 -6.11
N GLN A 167 -8.19 -9.98 -5.25
CA GLN A 167 -7.13 -10.21 -4.27
C GLN A 167 -6.46 -11.55 -4.57
N ILE A 168 -5.17 -11.60 -4.33
CA ILE A 168 -4.33 -12.80 -4.46
C ILE A 168 -3.60 -13.05 -3.15
#